data_8fae8b2f4ecaffd64866b1ff8e71cb24
#
_entry.id   8fae8b2f4ecaffd64866b1ff8e71cb24
#
_cell.length_a   1.000
_cell.length_b   1.000
_cell.length_c   1.000
_cell.angle_alpha   90.00
_cell.angle_beta   90.00
_cell.angle_gamma   90.00
#
_symmetry.space_group_name_H-M   'P 1'
#
loop_
_entity.id
_entity.type
_entity.pdbx_description
1 polymer ?
#
loop_
_entity_poly.entity_id
_entity_poly.type
_entity_poly.pdbx_seq_one_letter_code
_entity_poly.pdbx_strand_id
1 'polypeptide(L)'
;MKSEAPRIAISSGLLYIKMMYWFEKWIIWIYRWRHCRGFGVQSPSDYSFIRYVINEHYPYYAYAELNDRLGDIGKLKRKKAELLFRIANWIQSPSIALLVKDDNYHIYMHEGYRSSIIRNQYDGDKYVIVSSFDKDECLFLMNNMRDGCLLVIDDLNNWKARQLWKKIVADERATITFDLYYLGIVMVVDKRYKINYKVNF
;
A
#
# COMPACT_ATOMS: atom_id res chain seq x y z
N MET A 1 37.15 -13.28 39.94
CA MET A 1 35.87 -13.87 39.52
C MET A 1 35.08 -12.81 38.75
N LYS A 2 35.09 -12.84 37.42
CA LYS A 2 34.28 -11.94 36.59
C LYS A 2 32.98 -12.67 36.25
N SER A 3 31.85 -12.11 36.68
CA SER A 3 30.50 -12.59 36.39
C SER A 3 30.20 -12.43 34.90
N GLU A 4 30.15 -13.52 34.15
CA GLU A 4 29.53 -13.54 32.84
C GLU A 4 28.02 -13.57 33.01
N ALA A 5 27.36 -12.44 32.81
CA ALA A 5 25.90 -12.31 32.75
C ALA A 5 25.38 -12.52 31.31
N PRO A 6 24.13 -12.88 31.08
CA PRO A 6 23.66 -13.88 30.14
C PRO A 6 23.45 -13.31 28.73
N ARG A 7 24.35 -13.58 27.80
CA ARG A 7 24.13 -13.34 26.34
C ARG A 7 23.10 -14.28 25.71
N ILE A 8 22.69 -15.32 26.41
CA ILE A 8 21.79 -16.37 25.88
C ILE A 8 20.30 -15.96 25.94
N ALA A 9 19.89 -15.14 26.91
CA ALA A 9 18.48 -14.76 27.07
C ALA A 9 17.99 -13.77 26.01
N ILE A 10 18.87 -12.94 25.44
CA ILE A 10 18.50 -11.95 24.42
C ILE A 10 18.30 -12.63 23.06
N SER A 11 19.05 -13.68 22.75
CA SER A 11 18.94 -14.40 21.49
C SER A 11 17.64 -15.23 21.39
N SER A 12 17.19 -15.83 22.48
CA SER A 12 15.95 -16.62 22.52
C SER A 12 14.71 -15.77 22.40
N GLY A 13 14.67 -14.59 23.04
CA GLY A 13 13.57 -13.62 22.88
C GLY A 13 13.43 -13.09 21.46
N LEU A 14 14.55 -12.76 20.80
CA LEU A 14 14.54 -12.31 19.41
C LEU A 14 14.10 -13.41 18.43
N LEU A 15 14.48 -14.66 18.70
CA LEU A 15 14.07 -15.82 17.91
C LEU A 15 12.54 -16.06 18.05
N TYR A 16 12.02 -15.95 19.28
CA TYR A 16 10.60 -16.11 19.56
C TYR A 16 9.75 -15.01 18.88
N ILE A 17 10.19 -13.75 18.94
CA ILE A 17 9.53 -12.63 18.26
C ILE A 17 9.54 -12.82 16.73
N LYS A 18 10.68 -13.26 16.16
CA LYS A 18 10.78 -13.56 14.74
C LYS A 18 9.87 -14.72 14.32
N MET A 19 9.77 -15.75 15.13
CA MET A 19 8.92 -16.92 14.88
C MET A 19 7.44 -16.56 14.98
N MET A 20 7.01 -15.77 15.98
CA MET A 20 5.64 -15.25 16.07
C MET A 20 5.28 -14.40 14.86
N TYR A 21 6.16 -13.48 14.47
CA TYR A 21 5.95 -12.61 13.32
C TYR A 21 5.86 -13.40 11.99
N TRP A 22 6.65 -14.48 11.86
CA TRP A 22 6.57 -15.37 10.69
C TRP A 22 5.27 -16.18 10.68
N PHE A 23 4.81 -16.65 11.85
CA PHE A 23 3.57 -17.39 12.02
C PHE A 23 2.33 -16.52 11.72
N GLU A 24 2.29 -15.27 12.19
CA GLU A 24 1.24 -14.31 11.85
C GLU A 24 1.16 -14.06 10.33
N LYS A 25 2.29 -13.87 9.68
CA LYS A 25 2.34 -13.72 8.22
C LYS A 25 1.78 -14.93 7.48
N TRP A 26 2.09 -16.12 7.97
CA TRP A 26 1.64 -17.37 7.36
C TRP A 26 0.12 -17.55 7.51
N ILE A 27 -0.45 -17.26 8.68
CA ILE A 27 -1.89 -17.27 8.91
C ILE A 27 -2.59 -16.26 7.99
N ILE A 28 -2.08 -15.02 7.91
CA ILE A 28 -2.64 -13.99 7.05
C ILE A 28 -2.61 -14.42 5.59
N TRP A 29 -1.50 -15.03 5.15
CA TRP A 29 -1.35 -15.54 3.79
C TRP A 29 -2.36 -16.66 3.50
N ILE A 30 -2.56 -17.62 4.39
CA ILE A 30 -3.57 -18.69 4.24
C ILE A 30 -4.98 -18.11 4.13
N TYR A 31 -5.36 -17.17 4.98
CA TYR A 31 -6.67 -16.53 4.92
C TYR A 31 -6.90 -15.73 3.64
N ARG A 32 -5.84 -15.24 3.02
CA ARG A 32 -5.90 -14.39 1.83
C ARG A 32 -5.55 -15.11 0.52
N TRP A 33 -5.08 -16.35 0.58
CA TRP A 33 -4.60 -17.06 -0.61
C TRP A 33 -5.69 -17.22 -1.70
N ARG A 34 -6.95 -17.40 -1.29
CA ARG A 34 -8.10 -17.47 -2.21
C ARG A 34 -8.43 -16.15 -2.89
N HIS A 35 -7.97 -15.03 -2.34
CA HIS A 35 -8.21 -13.67 -2.83
C HIS A 35 -7.06 -13.16 -3.70
N CYS A 36 -6.19 -14.07 -4.13
CA CYS A 36 -5.13 -13.76 -5.06
C CYS A 36 -5.68 -13.62 -6.49
N ARG A 37 -5.05 -12.78 -7.28
CA ARG A 37 -5.24 -12.71 -8.74
C ARG A 37 -6.67 -12.40 -9.21
N GLY A 38 -7.50 -11.79 -8.39
CA GLY A 38 -8.84 -11.35 -8.79
C GLY A 38 -9.88 -12.47 -8.91
N PHE A 39 -9.68 -13.61 -8.26
CA PHE A 39 -10.69 -14.68 -8.24
C PHE A 39 -11.99 -14.18 -7.60
N GLY A 40 -13.12 -14.36 -8.31
CA GLY A 40 -14.44 -13.90 -7.86
C GLY A 40 -14.74 -12.43 -8.13
N VAL A 41 -13.84 -11.69 -8.80
CA VAL A 41 -14.09 -10.30 -9.20
C VAL A 41 -14.89 -10.28 -10.50
N GLN A 42 -16.11 -9.74 -10.45
CA GLN A 42 -17.01 -9.69 -11.62
C GLN A 42 -16.78 -8.46 -12.51
N SER A 43 -16.25 -7.37 -11.93
CA SER A 43 -15.97 -6.14 -12.68
C SER A 43 -14.70 -6.29 -13.51
N PRO A 44 -14.75 -6.14 -14.85
CA PRO A 44 -13.55 -6.22 -15.71
C PRO A 44 -12.47 -5.19 -15.36
N SER A 45 -12.87 -3.96 -15.00
CA SER A 45 -11.93 -2.90 -14.60
C SER A 45 -11.22 -3.21 -13.29
N ASP A 46 -11.96 -3.71 -12.29
CA ASP A 46 -11.41 -4.05 -10.99
C ASP A 46 -10.52 -5.29 -11.10
N TYR A 47 -10.92 -6.27 -11.91
CA TYR A 47 -10.10 -7.43 -12.24
C TYR A 47 -8.78 -7.00 -12.88
N SER A 48 -8.84 -6.10 -13.87
CA SER A 48 -7.66 -5.59 -14.56
C SER A 48 -6.72 -4.86 -13.59
N PHE A 49 -7.27 -4.04 -12.68
CA PHE A 49 -6.47 -3.35 -11.67
C PHE A 49 -5.80 -4.34 -10.70
N ILE A 50 -6.54 -5.35 -10.21
CA ILE A 50 -5.97 -6.38 -9.34
C ILE A 50 -4.88 -7.17 -10.08
N ARG A 51 -5.13 -7.55 -11.32
CA ARG A 51 -4.25 -8.45 -12.09
C ARG A 51 -2.99 -7.76 -12.57
N TYR A 52 -3.13 -6.55 -13.13
CA TYR A 52 -2.05 -5.86 -13.84
C TYR A 52 -1.42 -4.69 -13.08
N VAL A 53 -1.99 -4.32 -11.92
CA VAL A 53 -1.40 -3.29 -11.06
C VAL A 53 -1.01 -3.87 -9.71
N ILE A 54 -1.94 -4.48 -8.97
CA ILE A 54 -1.64 -4.98 -7.62
C ILE A 54 -0.76 -6.23 -7.70
N ASN A 55 -1.14 -7.24 -8.49
CA ASN A 55 -0.50 -8.55 -8.59
C ASN A 55 0.31 -8.74 -9.88
N GLU A 56 0.83 -7.66 -10.47
CA GLU A 56 1.75 -7.77 -11.58
C GLU A 56 3.06 -8.42 -11.15
N HIS A 57 3.44 -9.47 -11.86
CA HIS A 57 4.64 -10.26 -11.57
C HIS A 57 5.77 -10.04 -12.59
N TYR A 58 5.46 -9.43 -13.73
CA TYR A 58 6.49 -9.14 -14.72
C TYR A 58 7.33 -7.96 -14.28
N PRO A 59 8.67 -8.09 -14.23
CA PRO A 59 9.54 -6.99 -13.85
C PRO A 59 9.51 -5.90 -14.93
N TYR A 60 9.37 -4.66 -14.50
CA TYR A 60 9.59 -3.51 -15.37
C TYR A 60 11.10 -3.26 -15.52
N TYR A 61 11.55 -2.84 -16.69
CA TYR A 61 12.97 -2.51 -16.92
C TYR A 61 13.51 -1.50 -15.91
N ALA A 62 12.69 -0.52 -15.53
CA ALA A 62 13.03 0.48 -14.52
C ALA A 62 13.38 -0.11 -13.15
N TYR A 63 12.89 -1.30 -12.80
CA TYR A 63 13.17 -1.90 -11.49
C TYR A 63 14.64 -2.30 -11.31
N ALA A 64 15.30 -2.76 -12.36
CA ALA A 64 16.73 -3.08 -12.31
C ALA A 64 17.56 -1.81 -12.01
N GLU A 65 17.32 -0.74 -12.77
CA GLU A 65 17.96 0.55 -12.59
C GLU A 65 17.69 1.17 -11.19
N LEU A 66 16.43 1.11 -10.73
CA LEU A 66 16.05 1.59 -9.41
C LEU A 66 16.70 0.78 -8.28
N ASN A 67 16.82 -0.53 -8.44
CA ASN A 67 17.49 -1.40 -7.46
C ASN A 67 18.97 -1.09 -7.36
N ASP A 68 19.65 -0.88 -8.48
CA ASP A 68 21.07 -0.52 -8.52
C ASP A 68 21.30 0.87 -7.91
N ARG A 69 20.42 1.82 -8.18
CA ARG A 69 20.52 3.19 -7.68
C ARG A 69 20.23 3.32 -6.19
N LEU A 70 19.24 2.61 -5.67
CA LEU A 70 18.75 2.76 -4.29
C LEU A 70 19.30 1.70 -3.32
N GLY A 71 19.94 0.65 -3.83
CA GLY A 71 20.48 -0.44 -3.01
C GLY A 71 19.37 -1.22 -2.26
N ASP A 72 19.72 -1.75 -1.09
CA ASP A 72 18.76 -2.51 -0.30
C ASP A 72 17.90 -1.63 0.61
N ILE A 73 16.70 -1.31 0.16
CA ILE A 73 15.67 -0.58 0.93
C ILE A 73 14.76 -1.50 1.77
N GLY A 74 15.06 -2.79 1.80
CA GLY A 74 14.24 -3.79 2.47
C GLY A 74 13.08 -4.31 1.62
N LYS A 75 12.86 -5.62 1.68
CA LYS A 75 11.93 -6.36 0.78
C LYS A 75 10.50 -5.83 0.79
N LEU A 76 9.93 -5.54 1.96
CA LEU A 76 8.55 -5.05 2.06
C LEU A 76 8.41 -3.63 1.49
N LYS A 77 9.36 -2.75 1.83
CA LYS A 77 9.36 -1.37 1.33
C LYS A 77 9.50 -1.33 -0.18
N ARG A 78 10.40 -2.14 -0.74
CA ARG A 78 10.55 -2.29 -2.20
C ARG A 78 9.26 -2.72 -2.85
N LYS A 79 8.59 -3.73 -2.33
CA LYS A 79 7.32 -4.22 -2.86
C LYS A 79 6.22 -3.15 -2.84
N LYS A 80 6.13 -2.35 -1.76
CA LYS A 80 5.23 -1.20 -1.69
C LYS A 80 5.59 -0.14 -2.75
N ALA A 81 6.87 0.22 -2.87
CA ALA A 81 7.35 1.21 -3.83
C ALA A 81 7.09 0.78 -5.29
N GLU A 82 7.32 -0.48 -5.63
CA GLU A 82 6.98 -1.05 -6.94
C GLU A 82 5.47 -1.02 -7.23
N LEU A 83 4.63 -1.20 -6.21
CA LEU A 83 3.19 -1.02 -6.37
C LEU A 83 2.84 0.44 -6.67
N LEU A 84 3.42 1.39 -5.94
CA LEU A 84 3.20 2.82 -6.17
C LEU A 84 3.66 3.25 -7.57
N PHE A 85 4.79 2.71 -8.07
CA PHE A 85 5.22 2.86 -9.46
C PHE A 85 4.13 2.41 -10.43
N ARG A 86 3.60 1.18 -10.26
CA ARG A 86 2.56 0.63 -11.15
C ARG A 86 1.28 1.44 -11.11
N ILE A 87 0.89 1.92 -9.91
CA ILE A 87 -0.28 2.79 -9.77
C ILE A 87 -0.06 4.11 -10.50
N ALA A 88 1.11 4.75 -10.37
CA ALA A 88 1.44 5.97 -11.07
C ALA A 88 1.37 5.78 -12.60
N ASN A 89 1.95 4.67 -13.09
CA ASN A 89 1.88 4.30 -14.51
C ASN A 89 0.46 4.02 -15.00
N TRP A 90 -0.40 3.45 -14.15
CA TRP A 90 -1.78 3.16 -14.49
C TRP A 90 -2.66 4.40 -14.54
N ILE A 91 -2.56 5.27 -13.52
CA ILE A 91 -3.40 6.46 -13.40
C ILE A 91 -2.96 7.58 -14.35
N GLN A 92 -1.65 7.73 -14.58
CA GLN A 92 -1.04 8.78 -15.40
C GLN A 92 -1.54 10.18 -15.00
N SER A 93 -1.61 10.44 -13.68
CA SER A 93 -2.06 11.73 -13.16
C SER A 93 -1.01 12.81 -13.40
N PRO A 94 -1.39 14.02 -13.84
CA PRO A 94 -0.46 15.13 -14.00
C PRO A 94 0.15 15.59 -12.68
N SER A 95 -0.55 15.35 -11.57
CA SER A 95 -0.04 15.64 -10.23
C SER A 95 -0.35 14.51 -9.26
N ILE A 96 0.52 14.32 -8.28
CA ILE A 96 0.46 13.30 -7.24
C ILE A 96 0.77 13.95 -5.91
N ALA A 97 -0.09 13.77 -4.91
CA ALA A 97 0.19 14.20 -3.55
C ALA A 97 0.84 13.04 -2.76
N LEU A 98 2.10 13.19 -2.42
CA LEU A 98 2.84 12.26 -1.57
C LEU A 98 3.00 12.87 -0.17
N LEU A 99 2.08 12.53 0.74
CA LEU A 99 2.06 13.05 2.11
C LEU A 99 2.91 12.20 3.07
N VAL A 100 3.44 11.09 2.58
CA VAL A 100 4.41 10.24 3.28
C VAL A 100 5.81 10.75 3.01
N LYS A 101 6.58 11.03 4.06
CA LYS A 101 7.99 11.46 3.93
C LYS A 101 8.88 10.25 3.62
N ASP A 102 8.92 9.86 2.36
CA ASP A 102 9.73 8.75 1.87
C ASP A 102 10.28 9.02 0.47
N ASP A 103 11.59 9.27 0.40
CA ASP A 103 12.26 9.58 -0.86
C ASP A 103 12.23 8.41 -1.85
N ASN A 104 12.20 7.17 -1.37
CA ASN A 104 12.11 6.01 -2.26
C ASN A 104 10.76 5.97 -2.97
N TYR A 105 9.67 6.27 -2.25
CA TYR A 105 8.34 6.34 -2.86
C TYR A 105 8.28 7.43 -3.92
N HIS A 106 8.86 8.60 -3.63
CA HIS A 106 8.95 9.71 -4.60
C HIS A 106 9.65 9.24 -5.89
N ILE A 107 10.82 8.61 -5.77
CA ILE A 107 11.61 8.15 -6.91
C ILE A 107 10.85 7.10 -7.73
N TYR A 108 10.27 6.08 -7.09
CA TYR A 108 9.51 5.04 -7.78
C TYR A 108 8.26 5.59 -8.49
N MET A 109 7.54 6.51 -7.87
CA MET A 109 6.35 7.12 -8.46
C MET A 109 6.69 8.00 -9.66
N HIS A 110 7.77 8.81 -9.56
CA HIS A 110 8.26 9.62 -10.67
C HIS A 110 8.70 8.74 -11.85
N GLU A 111 9.42 7.65 -11.61
CA GLU A 111 9.79 6.72 -12.68
C GLU A 111 8.58 5.97 -13.25
N GLY A 112 7.52 5.76 -12.47
CA GLY A 112 6.27 5.19 -12.94
C GLY A 112 5.53 6.08 -13.94
N TYR A 113 5.56 7.40 -13.74
CA TYR A 113 5.02 8.38 -14.68
C TYR A 113 5.80 9.69 -14.60
N ARG A 114 6.81 9.83 -15.44
CA ARG A 114 7.78 10.95 -15.45
C ARG A 114 7.17 12.32 -15.69
N SER A 115 5.98 12.39 -16.30
CA SER A 115 5.28 13.66 -16.55
C SER A 115 4.51 14.16 -15.33
N SER A 116 4.45 13.42 -14.23
CA SER A 116 3.75 13.84 -13.02
C SER A 116 4.59 14.80 -12.18
N ILE A 117 3.92 15.77 -11.57
CA ILE A 117 4.49 16.64 -10.54
C ILE A 117 4.13 16.03 -9.18
N ILE A 118 5.14 15.64 -8.39
CA ILE A 118 4.91 15.09 -7.05
C ILE A 118 5.01 16.22 -6.02
N ARG A 119 3.98 16.36 -5.20
CA ARG A 119 3.84 17.41 -4.18
C ARG A 119 3.75 16.80 -2.78
N ASN A 120 4.18 17.54 -1.78
CA ASN A 120 4.11 17.14 -0.37
C ASN A 120 2.82 17.62 0.33
N GLN A 121 1.88 18.18 -0.41
CA GLN A 121 0.58 18.65 0.07
C GLN A 121 -0.51 18.30 -0.93
N TYR A 122 -1.72 18.11 -0.44
CA TYR A 122 -2.89 17.84 -1.26
C TYR A 122 -3.46 19.15 -1.84
N ASP A 123 -3.64 19.20 -3.14
CA ASP A 123 -4.22 20.33 -3.88
C ASP A 123 -5.22 19.82 -4.94
N GLY A 124 -6.13 18.95 -4.53
CA GLY A 124 -7.10 18.36 -5.44
C GLY A 124 -6.54 17.28 -6.37
N ASP A 125 -5.40 16.69 -6.02
CA ASP A 125 -4.71 15.65 -6.80
C ASP A 125 -5.56 14.38 -6.90
N LYS A 126 -5.55 13.74 -8.08
CA LYS A 126 -6.28 12.49 -8.31
C LYS A 126 -5.60 11.27 -7.69
N TYR A 127 -4.30 11.34 -7.45
CA TYR A 127 -3.55 10.27 -6.83
C TYR A 127 -2.89 10.80 -5.55
N VAL A 128 -3.24 10.21 -4.42
CA VAL A 128 -2.79 10.66 -3.10
C VAL A 128 -2.25 9.46 -2.31
N ILE A 129 -1.12 9.66 -1.62
CA ILE A 129 -0.54 8.68 -0.70
C ILE A 129 -0.42 9.33 0.68
N VAL A 130 -0.98 8.70 1.69
CA VAL A 130 -0.96 9.16 3.09
C VAL A 130 -0.60 8.02 4.02
N SER A 131 0.02 8.33 5.17
CA SER A 131 0.26 7.34 6.22
C SER A 131 -0.97 7.17 7.11
N SER A 132 -1.26 5.94 7.54
CA SER A 132 -2.30 5.66 8.53
C SER A 132 -2.02 6.27 9.91
N PHE A 133 -0.80 6.71 10.16
CA PHE A 133 -0.42 7.42 11.39
C PHE A 133 -1.01 8.82 11.43
N ASP A 134 -1.26 9.43 10.27
CA ASP A 134 -1.95 10.71 10.15
C ASP A 134 -3.45 10.50 9.91
N LYS A 135 -4.14 10.19 11.00
CA LYS A 135 -5.57 9.86 10.94
C LYS A 135 -6.43 11.03 10.48
N ASP A 136 -6.12 12.24 10.92
CA ASP A 136 -6.93 13.43 10.64
C ASP A 136 -6.77 13.80 9.16
N GLU A 137 -5.56 13.68 8.62
CA GLU A 137 -5.30 13.84 7.17
C GLU A 137 -6.04 12.78 6.35
N CYS A 138 -6.03 11.50 6.77
CA CYS A 138 -6.80 10.45 6.10
C CYS A 138 -8.30 10.78 6.03
N LEU A 139 -8.89 11.27 7.12
CA LEU A 139 -10.31 11.63 7.16
C LEU A 139 -10.59 12.91 6.38
N PHE A 140 -9.69 13.89 6.43
CA PHE A 140 -9.77 15.10 5.62
C PHE A 140 -9.78 14.77 4.11
N LEU A 141 -8.85 13.92 3.67
CA LEU A 141 -8.78 13.46 2.28
C LEU A 141 -10.07 12.76 1.86
N MET A 142 -10.58 11.84 2.65
CA MET A 142 -11.85 11.16 2.37
C MET A 142 -13.02 12.14 2.21
N ASN A 143 -13.01 13.27 2.92
CA ASN A 143 -14.03 14.29 2.83
C ASN A 143 -13.91 15.19 1.58
N ASN A 144 -12.70 15.31 1.02
CA ASN A 144 -12.41 16.26 -0.06
C ASN A 144 -12.12 15.60 -1.41
N MET A 145 -11.98 14.26 -1.45
CA MET A 145 -11.74 13.53 -2.71
C MET A 145 -12.95 13.56 -3.61
N ARG A 146 -12.70 13.68 -4.90
CA ARG A 146 -13.70 13.76 -5.97
C ARG A 146 -13.71 12.46 -6.79
N ASP A 147 -14.67 12.39 -7.71
CA ASP A 147 -14.75 11.29 -8.68
C ASP A 147 -13.42 11.10 -9.45
N GLY A 148 -13.03 9.85 -9.64
CA GLY A 148 -11.79 9.45 -10.29
C GLY A 148 -10.54 9.58 -9.43
N CYS A 149 -10.67 9.92 -8.13
CA CYS A 149 -9.54 9.95 -7.21
C CYS A 149 -9.18 8.57 -6.66
N LEU A 150 -7.88 8.35 -6.46
CA LEU A 150 -7.32 7.18 -5.81
C LEU A 150 -6.48 7.59 -4.60
N LEU A 151 -6.82 7.05 -3.44
CA LEU A 151 -6.09 7.23 -2.19
C LEU A 151 -5.40 5.93 -1.80
N VAL A 152 -4.10 6.00 -1.55
CA VAL A 152 -3.34 4.92 -0.94
C VAL A 152 -3.04 5.29 0.51
N ILE A 153 -3.40 4.40 1.43
CA ILE A 153 -3.10 4.53 2.86
C ILE A 153 -2.04 3.51 3.21
N ASP A 154 -0.87 3.99 3.60
CA ASP A 154 0.25 3.13 4.01
C ASP A 154 0.18 2.75 5.48
N ASP A 155 0.95 1.73 5.86
CA ASP A 155 1.13 1.25 7.24
C ASP A 155 -0.15 0.74 7.94
N LEU A 156 -1.01 0.04 7.21
CA LEU A 156 -2.26 -0.54 7.75
C LEU A 156 -2.06 -1.79 8.62
N ASN A 157 -0.84 -2.21 8.90
CA ASN A 157 -0.53 -3.47 9.58
C ASN A 157 -0.66 -3.44 11.11
N ASN A 158 -1.05 -2.31 11.71
CA ASN A 158 -1.25 -2.20 13.15
C ASN A 158 -2.75 -2.07 13.53
N TRP A 159 -3.09 -2.35 14.79
CA TRP A 159 -4.47 -2.37 15.26
C TRP A 159 -5.19 -1.00 15.09
N LYS A 160 -4.52 0.12 15.41
CA LYS A 160 -5.10 1.46 15.29
C LYS A 160 -5.40 1.82 13.83
N ALA A 161 -4.46 1.53 12.94
CA ALA A 161 -4.64 1.73 11.51
C ALA A 161 -5.77 0.85 10.95
N ARG A 162 -5.94 -0.37 11.45
CA ARG A 162 -7.07 -1.23 11.08
C ARG A 162 -8.42 -0.69 11.54
N GLN A 163 -8.49 -0.01 12.67
CA GLN A 163 -9.72 0.68 13.08
C GLN A 163 -10.04 1.88 12.18
N LEU A 164 -9.02 2.66 11.80
CA LEU A 164 -9.16 3.72 10.81
C LEU A 164 -9.64 3.16 9.45
N TRP A 165 -9.00 2.09 8.98
CA TRP A 165 -9.39 1.43 7.73
C TRP A 165 -10.86 0.98 7.73
N LYS A 166 -11.33 0.38 8.82
CA LYS A 166 -12.75 0.00 8.96
C LYS A 166 -13.70 1.20 8.82
N LYS A 167 -13.33 2.36 9.38
CA LYS A 167 -14.12 3.59 9.25
C LYS A 167 -14.15 4.09 7.82
N ILE A 168 -12.99 4.09 7.13
CA ILE A 168 -12.88 4.49 5.72
C ILE A 168 -13.69 3.54 4.83
N VAL A 169 -13.56 2.24 5.03
CA VAL A 169 -14.36 1.25 4.29
C VAL A 169 -15.86 1.39 4.54
N ALA A 170 -16.27 1.87 5.69
CA ALA A 170 -17.69 2.13 5.99
C ALA A 170 -18.24 3.40 5.31
N ASP A 171 -17.38 4.35 4.96
CA ASP A 171 -17.77 5.61 4.30
C ASP A 171 -18.32 5.34 2.89
N GLU A 172 -19.50 5.90 2.56
CA GLU A 172 -20.17 5.67 1.27
C GLU A 172 -19.35 6.17 0.07
N ARG A 173 -18.53 7.20 0.25
CA ARG A 173 -17.63 7.74 -0.79
C ARG A 173 -16.50 6.79 -1.15
N ALA A 174 -16.09 5.91 -0.24
CA ALA A 174 -15.16 4.83 -0.54
C ALA A 174 -15.83 3.76 -1.40
N THR A 175 -15.98 4.04 -2.70
CA THR A 175 -16.76 3.22 -3.62
C THR A 175 -16.12 1.87 -3.86
N ILE A 176 -14.81 1.85 -4.16
CA ILE A 176 -14.06 0.62 -4.35
C ILE A 176 -12.87 0.63 -3.40
N THR A 177 -12.71 -0.42 -2.62
CA THR A 177 -11.58 -0.53 -1.70
C THR A 177 -10.81 -1.84 -1.91
N PHE A 178 -9.48 -1.76 -1.81
CA PHE A 178 -8.59 -2.92 -1.86
C PHE A 178 -7.78 -2.98 -0.57
N ASP A 179 -8.04 -3.95 0.26
CA ASP A 179 -7.27 -4.24 1.47
C ASP A 179 -6.11 -5.17 1.14
N LEU A 180 -4.88 -4.63 1.13
CA LEU A 180 -3.64 -5.37 0.84
C LEU A 180 -2.88 -5.77 2.12
N TYR A 181 -3.47 -5.63 3.28
CA TYR A 181 -2.91 -5.83 4.61
C TYR A 181 -1.93 -4.72 5.05
N TYR A 182 -0.87 -4.46 4.30
CA TYR A 182 0.11 -3.41 4.61
C TYR A 182 -0.31 -2.04 4.07
N LEU A 183 -1.07 -2.05 2.99
CA LEU A 183 -1.62 -0.89 2.30
C LEU A 183 -3.13 -1.04 2.14
N GLY A 184 -3.84 0.07 2.13
CA GLY A 184 -5.23 0.14 1.66
C GLY A 184 -5.31 1.06 0.45
N ILE A 185 -6.08 0.68 -0.55
CA ILE A 185 -6.37 1.52 -1.70
C ILE A 185 -7.85 1.82 -1.72
N VAL A 186 -8.20 3.09 -1.87
CA VAL A 186 -9.57 3.57 -2.02
C VAL A 186 -9.68 4.27 -3.36
N MET A 187 -10.69 3.89 -4.13
CA MET A 187 -11.08 4.62 -5.34
C MET A 187 -12.46 5.24 -5.12
N VAL A 188 -12.57 6.51 -5.44
CA VAL A 188 -13.83 7.23 -5.48
C VAL A 188 -14.31 7.22 -6.93
N VAL A 189 -15.41 6.52 -7.21
CA VAL A 189 -15.98 6.38 -8.56
C VAL A 189 -17.47 6.60 -8.49
N ASP A 190 -17.94 7.70 -9.09
CA ASP A 190 -19.36 8.02 -9.13
C ASP A 190 -20.19 6.95 -9.85
N LYS A 191 -21.42 6.78 -9.41
CA LYS A 191 -22.41 5.88 -10.02
C LYS A 191 -21.99 4.39 -10.05
N ARG A 192 -21.07 3.98 -9.17
CA ARG A 192 -20.73 2.58 -8.96
C ARG A 192 -21.24 2.07 -7.62
N TYR A 193 -21.61 0.79 -7.59
CA TYR A 193 -21.91 0.10 -6.34
C TYR A 193 -20.64 -0.03 -5.49
N LYS A 194 -20.82 0.11 -4.18
CA LYS A 194 -19.76 -0.06 -3.21
C LYS A 194 -19.27 -1.51 -3.19
N ILE A 195 -17.96 -1.69 -3.39
CA ILE A 195 -17.33 -3.01 -3.41
C ILE A 195 -16.03 -2.97 -2.61
N ASN A 196 -15.85 -3.95 -1.74
CA ASN A 196 -14.66 -4.06 -0.91
C ASN A 196 -13.92 -5.36 -1.22
N TYR A 197 -12.69 -5.25 -1.70
CA TYR A 197 -11.84 -6.38 -2.03
C TYR A 197 -10.77 -6.59 -0.96
N LYS A 198 -10.54 -7.86 -0.60
CA LYS A 198 -9.35 -8.27 0.12
C LYS A 198 -8.42 -8.93 -0.89
N VAL A 199 -7.23 -8.40 -1.07
CA VAL A 199 -6.29 -8.91 -2.06
C VAL A 199 -5.01 -9.34 -1.35
N ASN A 200 -4.48 -10.49 -1.72
CA ASN A 200 -3.18 -10.92 -1.24
C ASN A 200 -2.10 -10.16 -2.03
N PHE A 201 -1.20 -9.55 -1.27
CA PHE A 201 -0.15 -8.69 -1.82
C PHE A 201 1.19 -9.06 -1.22
#